data_bf315a4072b4bf719ea1afd8649b76e9
#
_entry.id   bf315a4072b4bf719ea1afd8649b76e9
#
_cell.length_a   1.000
_cell.length_b   1.000
_cell.length_c   1.000
_cell.angle_alpha   90.00
_cell.angle_beta   90.00
_cell.angle_gamma   90.00
#
_symmetry.space_group_name_H-M   'P 1'
#
loop_
_entity.id
_entity.type
_entity.pdbx_description
1 polymer ?
#
loop_
_entity_poly.entity_id
_entity_poly.type
_entity_poly.pdbx_seq_one_letter_code
_entity_poly.pdbx_strand_id
1 'polypeptide(L)'
;MHGGLKSTLVMLTHKIGTGIKVVKDFDRSLPEIPAHPAELNQVWTNLIDNAVQAMNGVGTLTIKTYREDDHVVVSIGDTGPGVPENLKKRVFEPFFTTKPVGEGTGLGLDISYRIVVNGHGGDIVLESQPGDTRFQVRLPVAEPSST
;
A
#
# COMPACT_ATOMS: atom_id res chain seq x y z
N MET A 1 3.08 10.23 -9.31
CA MET A 1 2.55 9.20 -8.39
C MET A 1 1.62 8.20 -9.06
N HIS A 2 0.61 8.66 -9.78
CA HIS A 2 -0.28 7.74 -10.49
C HIS A 2 0.45 6.88 -11.53
N GLY A 3 1.44 7.46 -12.22
CA GLY A 3 2.26 6.71 -13.16
C GLY A 3 2.98 5.54 -12.51
N GLY A 4 3.50 5.73 -11.30
CA GLY A 4 4.14 4.66 -10.54
C GLY A 4 3.17 3.56 -10.14
N LEU A 5 1.96 3.94 -9.70
CA LEU A 5 0.91 2.97 -9.37
C LEU A 5 0.50 2.16 -10.60
N LYS A 6 0.30 2.82 -11.73
CA LYS A 6 -0.07 2.12 -12.98
C LYS A 6 1.04 1.18 -13.45
N SER A 7 2.30 1.62 -13.39
CA SER A 7 3.45 0.79 -13.75
C SER A 7 3.56 -0.44 -12.86
N THR A 8 3.34 -0.26 -11.56
CA THR A 8 3.36 -1.36 -10.60
C THR A 8 2.28 -2.40 -10.92
N LEU A 9 1.07 -1.94 -11.26
CA LEU A 9 -0.01 -2.85 -11.64
C LEU A 9 0.34 -3.65 -12.90
N VAL A 10 0.96 -3.02 -13.88
CA VAL A 10 1.42 -3.72 -15.09
C VAL A 10 2.47 -4.77 -14.75
N MET A 11 3.44 -4.43 -13.91
CA MET A 11 4.49 -5.37 -13.48
C MET A 11 3.92 -6.58 -12.75
N LEU A 12 2.86 -6.40 -11.98
CA LEU A 12 2.27 -7.45 -11.16
C LEU A 12 1.13 -8.20 -11.87
N THR A 13 0.93 -7.96 -13.16
CA THR A 13 -0.17 -8.58 -13.93
C THR A 13 -0.20 -10.11 -13.79
N HIS A 14 0.96 -10.75 -13.77
CA HIS A 14 1.04 -12.21 -13.60
C HIS A 14 0.51 -12.67 -12.26
N LYS A 15 0.81 -11.93 -11.20
CA LYS A 15 0.37 -12.27 -9.84
C LYS A 15 -1.10 -11.96 -9.64
N ILE A 16 -1.59 -10.88 -10.24
CA ILE A 16 -2.99 -10.49 -10.16
C ILE A 16 -3.88 -11.53 -10.85
N GLY A 17 -3.47 -11.97 -12.05
CA GLY A 17 -4.23 -12.98 -12.79
C GLY A 17 -5.61 -12.49 -13.20
N THR A 18 -6.52 -13.42 -13.48
CA THR A 18 -7.87 -13.14 -13.96
C THR A 18 -8.94 -13.23 -12.88
N GLY A 19 -8.60 -13.80 -11.72
CA GLY A 19 -9.55 -13.97 -10.62
C GLY A 19 -9.70 -12.75 -9.73
N ILE A 20 -8.85 -11.74 -9.90
CA ILE A 20 -8.86 -10.52 -9.11
C ILE A 20 -9.29 -9.36 -9.99
N LYS A 21 -10.36 -8.68 -9.54
CA LYS A 21 -10.82 -7.45 -10.19
C LYS A 21 -10.01 -6.28 -9.64
N VAL A 22 -9.47 -5.45 -10.51
CA VAL A 22 -8.74 -4.25 -10.11
C VAL A 22 -9.63 -3.03 -10.32
N VAL A 23 -9.86 -2.28 -9.25
CA VAL A 23 -10.62 -1.03 -9.27
C VAL A 23 -9.66 0.12 -9.02
N LYS A 24 -9.62 1.09 -9.92
CA LYS A 24 -8.78 2.29 -9.80
C LYS A 24 -9.67 3.51 -9.66
N ASP A 25 -9.52 4.23 -8.56
CA ASP A 25 -10.25 5.46 -8.29
C ASP A 25 -9.24 6.55 -7.96
N PHE A 26 -8.67 7.15 -8.99
CA PHE A 26 -7.59 8.14 -8.87
C PHE A 26 -8.16 9.55 -8.96
N ASP A 27 -7.87 10.37 -7.94
CA ASP A 27 -8.14 11.79 -7.99
C ASP A 27 -7.10 12.47 -8.88
N ARG A 28 -7.52 12.93 -10.04
CA ARG A 28 -6.63 13.55 -11.03
C ARG A 28 -6.27 14.99 -10.70
N SER A 29 -6.90 15.56 -9.68
CA SER A 29 -6.62 16.94 -9.25
C SER A 29 -5.60 17.01 -8.13
N LEU A 30 -4.93 15.89 -7.79
CA LEU A 30 -3.96 15.88 -6.70
C LEU A 30 -2.78 16.81 -6.97
N PRO A 31 -2.32 17.53 -5.93
CA PRO A 31 -1.10 18.32 -6.05
C PRO A 31 0.13 17.43 -6.15
N GLU A 32 1.21 17.97 -6.68
CA GLU A 32 2.49 17.29 -6.61
C GLU A 32 2.99 17.27 -5.17
N ILE A 33 3.67 16.19 -4.82
CA ILE A 33 4.24 16.04 -3.48
C ILE A 33 5.75 15.90 -3.58
N PRO A 34 6.50 16.40 -2.59
CA PRO A 34 7.94 16.11 -2.52
C PRO A 34 8.11 14.63 -2.23
N ALA A 35 8.69 13.91 -3.18
CA ALA A 35 8.76 12.47 -3.09
C ALA A 35 9.95 11.91 -3.87
N HIS A 36 10.35 10.71 -3.50
CA HIS A 36 11.35 9.93 -4.21
C HIS A 36 10.62 8.83 -4.99
N PRO A 37 10.43 8.99 -6.33
CA PRO A 37 9.58 8.08 -7.09
C PRO A 37 9.98 6.61 -6.99
N ALA A 38 11.27 6.30 -7.03
CA ALA A 38 11.75 4.92 -6.94
C ALA A 38 11.40 4.29 -5.59
N GLU A 39 11.53 5.04 -4.51
CA GLU A 39 11.19 4.57 -3.18
C GLU A 39 9.69 4.36 -3.04
N LEU A 40 8.87 5.29 -3.52
CA LEU A 40 7.42 5.13 -3.50
C LEU A 40 6.96 3.95 -4.34
N ASN A 41 7.60 3.69 -5.48
CA ASN A 41 7.28 2.52 -6.28
C ASN A 41 7.54 1.23 -5.50
N GLN A 42 8.55 1.20 -4.66
CA GLN A 42 8.79 0.06 -3.77
C GLN A 42 7.63 -0.12 -2.78
N VAL A 43 7.12 0.97 -2.24
CA VAL A 43 5.95 0.93 -1.34
C VAL A 43 4.72 0.36 -2.08
N TRP A 44 4.44 0.87 -3.28
CA TRP A 44 3.29 0.40 -4.05
C TRP A 44 3.41 -1.08 -4.38
N THR A 45 4.60 -1.52 -4.80
CA THR A 45 4.86 -2.93 -5.10
C THR A 45 4.62 -3.80 -3.88
N ASN A 46 5.16 -3.41 -2.73
CA ASN A 46 5.02 -4.18 -1.49
C ASN A 46 3.56 -4.29 -1.03
N LEU A 47 2.83 -3.18 -1.06
CA LEU A 47 1.45 -3.17 -0.58
C LEU A 47 0.51 -3.90 -1.54
N ILE A 48 0.68 -3.70 -2.84
CA ILE A 48 -0.15 -4.37 -3.85
C ILE A 48 0.13 -5.88 -3.85
N ASP A 49 1.41 -6.27 -3.81
CA ASP A 49 1.77 -7.68 -3.76
C ASP A 49 1.20 -8.37 -2.52
N ASN A 50 1.27 -7.70 -1.38
CA ASN A 50 0.69 -8.20 -0.14
C ASN A 50 -0.83 -8.39 -0.26
N ALA A 51 -1.52 -7.44 -0.86
CA ALA A 51 -2.96 -7.52 -1.06
C ALA A 51 -3.33 -8.68 -1.99
N VAL A 52 -2.61 -8.84 -3.10
CA VAL A 52 -2.84 -9.92 -4.06
C VAL A 52 -2.63 -11.28 -3.40
N GLN A 53 -1.58 -11.44 -2.61
CA GLN A 53 -1.31 -12.68 -1.90
C GLN A 53 -2.39 -13.00 -0.87
N ALA A 54 -2.89 -11.99 -0.15
CA ALA A 54 -3.93 -12.16 0.85
C ALA A 54 -5.24 -12.67 0.24
N MET A 55 -5.55 -12.28 -0.99
CA MET A 55 -6.76 -12.71 -1.69
C MET A 55 -6.67 -14.12 -2.29
N ASN A 56 -5.48 -14.67 -2.38
CA ASN A 56 -5.26 -16.04 -2.87
C ASN A 56 -5.91 -16.30 -4.24
N GLY A 57 -5.76 -15.35 -5.16
CA GLY A 57 -6.18 -15.50 -6.55
C GLY A 57 -7.60 -15.05 -6.88
N VAL A 58 -8.43 -14.74 -5.88
CA VAL A 58 -9.82 -14.33 -6.10
C VAL A 58 -10.18 -13.17 -5.18
N GLY A 59 -10.72 -12.10 -5.74
CA GLY A 59 -11.18 -10.97 -4.95
C GLY A 59 -11.16 -9.67 -5.74
N THR A 60 -11.19 -8.56 -5.00
CA THR A 60 -11.15 -7.22 -5.58
C THR A 60 -10.02 -6.42 -4.93
N LEU A 61 -9.14 -5.89 -5.78
CA LEU A 61 -8.08 -4.97 -5.38
C LEU A 61 -8.53 -3.57 -5.73
N THR A 62 -8.64 -2.70 -4.73
CA THR A 62 -9.06 -1.31 -4.94
C THR A 62 -7.90 -0.38 -4.62
N ILE A 63 -7.55 0.48 -5.58
CA ILE A 63 -6.53 1.50 -5.40
C ILE A 63 -7.19 2.86 -5.54
N LYS A 64 -7.19 3.61 -4.45
CA LYS A 64 -7.86 4.91 -4.40
C LYS A 64 -6.86 5.99 -4.00
N THR A 65 -6.90 7.13 -4.64
CA THR A 65 -6.10 8.30 -4.26
C THR A 65 -7.03 9.49 -4.04
N TYR A 66 -6.74 10.26 -2.99
CA TYR A 66 -7.52 11.46 -2.67
C TYR A 66 -6.69 12.40 -1.79
N ARG A 67 -7.16 13.62 -1.68
CA ARG A 67 -6.53 14.60 -0.78
C ARG A 67 -7.33 14.66 0.52
N GLU A 68 -6.62 14.71 1.64
CA GLU A 68 -7.20 14.89 2.97
C GLU A 68 -6.35 15.90 3.72
N ASP A 69 -6.88 17.11 3.91
CA ASP A 69 -6.15 18.24 4.50
C ASP A 69 -4.84 18.50 3.74
N ASP A 70 -3.69 18.46 4.42
CA ASP A 70 -2.39 18.70 3.83
C ASP A 70 -1.69 17.41 3.39
N HIS A 71 -2.45 16.34 3.18
CA HIS A 71 -1.91 15.05 2.80
C HIS A 71 -2.58 14.51 1.54
N VAL A 72 -1.79 13.80 0.75
CA VAL A 72 -2.30 12.92 -0.29
C VAL A 72 -2.40 11.52 0.31
N VAL A 73 -3.54 10.88 0.16
CA VAL A 73 -3.76 9.52 0.68
C VAL A 73 -3.84 8.55 -0.49
N VAL A 74 -3.07 7.47 -0.39
CA VAL A 74 -3.16 6.34 -1.31
C VAL A 74 -3.67 5.15 -0.51
N SER A 75 -4.87 4.68 -0.84
CA SER A 75 -5.50 3.55 -0.19
C SER A 75 -5.39 2.33 -1.08
N ILE A 76 -4.83 1.24 -0.55
CA ILE A 76 -4.73 -0.04 -1.24
C ILE A 76 -5.54 -1.04 -0.43
N GLY A 77 -6.68 -1.43 -1.01
CA GLY A 77 -7.64 -2.28 -0.34
C GLY A 77 -7.78 -3.65 -1.00
N ASP A 78 -8.04 -4.67 -0.19
CA ASP A 78 -8.33 -6.01 -0.68
C ASP A 78 -9.51 -6.63 0.06
N THR A 79 -10.05 -7.69 -0.54
CA THR A 79 -11.20 -8.41 0.03
C THR A 79 -10.79 -9.72 0.68
N GLY A 80 -9.52 -9.86 1.04
CA GLY A 80 -9.01 -11.03 1.72
C GLY A 80 -9.51 -11.18 3.14
N PRO A 81 -9.01 -12.18 3.88
CA PRO A 81 -9.52 -12.49 5.24
C PRO A 81 -9.22 -11.44 6.29
N GLY A 82 -8.34 -10.49 6.00
CA GLY A 82 -7.98 -9.45 6.94
C GLY A 82 -6.82 -9.84 7.84
N VAL A 83 -6.46 -8.90 8.72
CA VAL A 83 -5.39 -9.08 9.70
C VAL A 83 -6.03 -9.15 11.08
N PRO A 84 -5.76 -10.21 11.87
CA PRO A 84 -6.28 -10.30 13.24
C PRO A 84 -5.88 -9.09 14.08
N GLU A 85 -6.76 -8.66 14.97
CA GLU A 85 -6.55 -7.47 15.79
C GLU A 85 -5.23 -7.52 16.57
N ASN A 86 -4.92 -8.69 17.12
CA ASN A 86 -3.69 -8.86 17.89
C ASN A 86 -2.42 -8.82 17.04
N LEU A 87 -2.52 -8.89 15.73
CA LEU A 87 -1.38 -8.84 14.81
C LEU A 87 -1.21 -7.48 14.11
N LYS A 88 -2.21 -6.62 14.15
CA LYS A 88 -2.17 -5.34 13.43
C LYS A 88 -0.99 -4.46 13.77
N LYS A 89 -0.57 -4.46 15.03
CA LYS A 89 0.58 -3.67 15.47
C LYS A 89 1.91 -4.28 15.05
N ARG A 90 1.93 -5.57 14.73
CA ARG A 90 3.14 -6.30 14.42
C ARG A 90 3.47 -6.38 12.94
N VAL A 91 2.50 -6.10 12.06
CA VAL A 91 2.70 -6.30 10.62
C VAL A 91 3.82 -5.46 10.02
N PHE A 92 4.20 -4.37 10.69
CA PHE A 92 5.30 -3.50 10.26
C PHE A 92 6.65 -3.87 10.90
N GLU A 93 6.68 -4.88 11.76
CA GLU A 93 7.95 -5.34 12.36
C GLU A 93 8.77 -6.10 11.33
N PRO A 94 10.10 -5.95 11.33
CA PRO A 94 10.97 -6.73 10.45
C PRO A 94 10.75 -8.23 10.63
N PHE A 95 10.74 -8.96 9.53
CA PHE A 95 10.58 -10.42 9.48
C PHE A 95 9.24 -10.94 9.97
N PHE A 96 8.28 -10.06 10.30
CA PHE A 96 6.95 -10.54 10.64
C PHE A 96 6.24 -11.07 9.39
N THR A 97 5.74 -12.31 9.47
CA THR A 97 4.94 -12.90 8.39
C THR A 97 4.07 -14.01 8.96
N THR A 98 2.86 -14.15 8.40
CA THR A 98 1.97 -15.28 8.66
C THR A 98 2.04 -16.33 7.54
N LYS A 99 2.88 -16.10 6.54
CA LYS A 99 3.04 -17.01 5.41
C LYS A 99 3.94 -18.20 5.79
N PRO A 100 3.75 -19.36 5.14
CA PRO A 100 4.64 -20.49 5.34
C PRO A 100 6.11 -20.13 5.05
N VAL A 101 7.01 -20.88 5.65
CA VAL A 101 8.45 -20.71 5.44
C VAL A 101 8.76 -20.77 3.94
N GLY A 102 9.47 -19.77 3.45
CA GLY A 102 9.84 -19.67 2.04
C GLY A 102 8.87 -18.87 1.17
N GLU A 103 7.68 -18.53 1.66
CA GLU A 103 6.69 -17.76 0.90
C GLU A 103 6.64 -16.28 1.27
N GLY A 104 7.31 -15.88 2.33
CA GLY A 104 7.35 -14.48 2.73
C GLY A 104 8.53 -14.20 3.63
N THR A 105 9.18 -13.06 3.40
CA THR A 105 10.36 -12.67 4.17
C THR A 105 10.00 -11.84 5.40
N GLY A 106 8.80 -11.25 5.42
CA GLY A 106 8.41 -10.31 6.47
C GLY A 106 9.08 -8.95 6.37
N LEU A 107 9.70 -8.64 5.22
CA LEU A 107 10.45 -7.39 5.03
C LEU A 107 9.72 -6.34 4.19
N GLY A 108 8.59 -6.68 3.56
CA GLY A 108 7.91 -5.75 2.66
C GLY A 108 7.25 -4.60 3.40
N LEU A 109 6.51 -4.89 4.46
CA LEU A 109 5.75 -3.87 5.19
C LEU A 109 6.64 -2.98 6.04
N ASP A 110 7.69 -3.50 6.66
CA ASP A 110 8.61 -2.67 7.44
C ASP A 110 9.42 -1.73 6.56
N ILE A 111 9.82 -2.19 5.39
CA ILE A 111 10.50 -1.34 4.41
C ILE A 111 9.57 -0.22 3.95
N SER A 112 8.32 -0.55 3.63
CA SER A 112 7.31 0.44 3.24
C SER A 112 7.09 1.48 4.34
N TYR A 113 6.98 1.04 5.58
CA TYR A 113 6.83 1.92 6.73
C TYR A 113 8.00 2.90 6.83
N ARG A 114 9.24 2.41 6.72
CA ARG A 114 10.42 3.26 6.80
C ARG A 114 10.49 4.28 5.65
N ILE A 115 10.15 3.86 4.45
CA ILE A 115 10.14 4.77 3.30
C ILE A 115 9.12 5.90 3.52
N VAL A 116 7.91 5.56 3.92
CA VAL A 116 6.84 6.55 4.09
C VAL A 116 7.08 7.44 5.30
N VAL A 117 7.38 6.85 6.45
CA VAL A 117 7.50 7.60 7.70
C VAL A 117 8.84 8.33 7.79
N ASN A 118 9.95 7.62 7.59
CA ASN A 118 11.28 8.21 7.75
C ASN A 118 11.74 8.96 6.50
N GLY A 119 11.39 8.46 5.32
CA GLY A 119 11.84 9.05 4.06
C GLY A 119 10.96 10.18 3.54
N HIS A 120 9.68 10.21 3.90
CA HIS A 120 8.72 11.17 3.34
C HIS A 120 7.92 11.94 4.40
N GLY A 121 8.16 11.67 5.68
CA GLY A 121 7.43 12.34 6.75
C GLY A 121 5.94 12.02 6.79
N GLY A 122 5.53 10.93 6.19
CA GLY A 122 4.14 10.50 6.14
C GLY A 122 3.80 9.45 7.17
N ASP A 123 2.73 8.70 6.90
CA ASP A 123 2.27 7.64 7.79
C ASP A 123 1.61 6.51 6.98
N ILE A 124 1.54 5.33 7.56
CA ILE A 124 0.78 4.21 7.02
C ILE A 124 -0.18 3.73 8.09
N VAL A 125 -1.46 3.69 7.75
CA VAL A 125 -2.53 3.23 8.64
C VAL A 125 -3.12 1.95 8.08
N LEU A 126 -3.28 0.95 8.93
CA LEU A 126 -3.95 -0.30 8.58
C LEU A 126 -5.34 -0.32 9.20
N GLU A 127 -6.35 -0.47 8.33
CA GLU A 127 -7.72 -0.77 8.75
C GLU A 127 -8.07 -2.15 8.19
N SER A 128 -8.46 -3.06 9.04
CA SER A 128 -8.71 -4.43 8.60
C SER A 128 -9.85 -5.08 9.38
N GLN A 129 -10.72 -5.73 8.62
CA GLN A 129 -11.73 -6.65 9.11
C GLN A 129 -11.94 -7.70 8.01
N PRO A 130 -12.57 -8.84 8.31
CA PRO A 130 -12.76 -9.86 7.30
C PRO A 130 -13.46 -9.30 6.05
N GLY A 131 -12.84 -9.51 4.89
CA GLY A 131 -13.39 -9.05 3.61
C GLY A 131 -13.08 -7.61 3.25
N ASP A 132 -12.40 -6.85 4.14
CA ASP A 132 -12.08 -5.44 3.88
C ASP A 132 -10.80 -5.05 4.62
N THR A 133 -9.67 -5.14 3.94
CA THR A 133 -8.37 -4.73 4.48
C THR A 133 -7.85 -3.56 3.65
N ARG A 134 -7.49 -2.47 4.31
CA ARG A 134 -6.96 -1.28 3.64
C ARG A 134 -5.68 -0.79 4.30
N PHE A 135 -4.63 -0.61 3.49
CA PHE A 135 -3.44 0.14 3.88
C PHE A 135 -3.56 1.53 3.29
N GLN A 136 -3.57 2.52 4.15
CA GLN A 136 -3.65 3.93 3.74
C GLN A 136 -2.31 4.60 3.95
N VAL A 137 -1.68 5.01 2.85
CA VAL A 137 -0.42 5.75 2.85
C VAL A 137 -0.73 7.23 2.80
N ARG A 138 -0.28 7.98 3.80
CA ARG A 138 -0.50 9.42 3.90
C ARG A 138 0.82 10.14 3.65
N LEU A 139 0.85 11.01 2.65
CA LEU A 139 2.06 11.73 2.26
C LEU A 139 1.81 13.23 2.35
N PRO A 140 2.68 14.01 3.02
CA PRO A 140 2.49 15.44 3.11
C PRO A 140 2.62 16.13 1.75
N VAL A 141 1.73 17.07 1.50
CA VAL A 141 1.70 17.83 0.24
C VAL A 141 2.86 18.81 0.16
N ALA A 142 3.21 19.43 1.26
CA ALA A 142 4.27 20.42 1.31
C ALA A 142 5.26 20.08 2.40
N GLU A 143 6.53 20.50 2.23
CA GLU A 143 7.53 20.35 3.26
C GLU A 143 7.17 21.23 4.46
N PRO A 144 7.37 20.73 5.70
CA PRO A 144 7.07 21.52 6.89
C PRO A 144 7.82 22.84 6.97
N SER A 145 8.98 22.92 6.37
CA SER A 145 9.84 24.12 6.42
C SER A 145 9.60 25.07 5.24
N SER A 146 8.62 24.82 4.41
CA SER A 146 8.36 25.62 3.22
C SER A 146 7.74 26.99 3.47
N THR A 147 7.54 27.32 4.70
CA THR A 147 7.01 28.61 5.12
C THR A 147 8.10 29.64 5.29
#